data_4f0cdf2c5e89c1c2f8a442c55b4eb0de
#
_entry.id   4f0cdf2c5e89c1c2f8a442c55b4eb0de
#
_cell.length_a   1.000
_cell.length_b   1.000
_cell.length_c   1.000
_cell.angle_alpha   90.00
_cell.angle_beta   90.00
_cell.angle_gamma   90.00
#
_symmetry.space_group_name_H-M   'P 1'
#
loop_
_entity.id
_entity.type
_entity.pdbx_description
1 polymer ?
#
loop_
_entity_poly.entity_id
_entity_poly.type
_entity_poly.pdbx_seq_one_letter_code
_entity_poly.pdbx_strand_id
1 'polypeptide(L)' 'VAIEDSLTGIRSAIGSGAFVLGVSNLIDISDVGLDREVGSLSEVTPAALGTWVDERERRRP' A
#
# COMPACT_ATOMS: atom_id res chain seq x y z
N VAL A 1 5.65 -4.12 5.78
CA VAL A 1 5.19 -3.23 4.69
C VAL A 1 5.62 -3.80 3.35
N ALA A 2 4.69 -3.87 2.42
CA ALA A 2 4.97 -4.24 1.04
C ALA A 2 4.67 -3.06 0.12
N ILE A 3 5.59 -2.75 -0.77
CA ILE A 3 5.43 -1.70 -1.78
C ILE A 3 5.38 -2.40 -3.13
N GLU A 4 4.25 -2.29 -3.83
CA GLU A 4 4.01 -3.06 -5.04
C GLU A 4 3.45 -2.18 -6.15
N ASP A 5 3.86 -2.45 -7.39
CA ASP A 5 3.41 -1.73 -8.58
C ASP A 5 2.68 -2.62 -9.58
N SER A 6 2.49 -3.90 -9.26
CA SER A 6 1.77 -4.84 -10.12
C SER A 6 0.59 -5.44 -9.37
N LEU A 7 -0.46 -5.79 -10.11
CA LEU A 7 -1.65 -6.40 -9.54
C LEU A 7 -1.33 -7.75 -8.86
N THR A 8 -0.48 -8.55 -9.47
CA THR A 8 -0.07 -9.84 -8.90
C THR A 8 0.68 -9.66 -7.58
N GLY A 9 1.63 -8.74 -7.53
CA GLY A 9 2.37 -8.44 -6.31
C GLY A 9 1.48 -7.90 -5.21
N ILE A 10 0.55 -7.01 -5.55
CA ILE A 10 -0.42 -6.46 -4.59
C ILE A 10 -1.27 -7.56 -3.97
N ARG A 11 -1.82 -8.45 -4.78
CA ARG A 11 -2.66 -9.55 -4.28
C ARG A 11 -1.88 -10.49 -3.38
N SER A 12 -0.64 -10.80 -3.73
CA SER A 12 0.23 -11.63 -2.90
C SER A 12 0.51 -10.96 -1.54
N ALA A 13 0.81 -9.67 -1.56
CA ALA A 13 1.10 -8.91 -0.35
C ALA A 13 -0.13 -8.81 0.56
N ILE A 14 -1.32 -8.57 0.00
CA ILE A 14 -2.58 -8.55 0.76
C ILE A 14 -2.78 -9.89 1.45
N GLY A 15 -2.57 -11.00 0.75
CA GLY A 15 -2.70 -12.33 1.31
C GLY A 15 -1.75 -12.62 2.46
N SER A 16 -0.61 -11.92 2.54
CA SER A 16 0.34 -12.09 3.62
C SER A 16 -0.02 -11.30 4.89
N GLY A 17 -0.99 -10.40 4.83
CA GLY A 17 -1.38 -9.56 5.97
C GLY A 17 -0.51 -8.31 6.15
N ALA A 18 0.45 -8.06 5.27
CA ALA A 18 1.29 -6.87 5.35
C ALA A 18 0.51 -5.59 5.05
N PHE A 19 1.02 -4.45 5.54
CA PHE A 19 0.55 -3.16 5.04
C PHE A 19 0.99 -3.03 3.58
N VAL A 20 0.05 -2.79 2.68
CA VAL A 20 0.31 -2.77 1.25
C VAL A 20 0.17 -1.35 0.71
N LEU A 21 1.28 -0.82 0.20
CA LEU A 21 1.32 0.44 -0.52
C LEU A 21 1.38 0.13 -2.01
N GLY A 22 0.35 0.52 -2.74
CA GLY A 22 0.29 0.33 -4.18
C GLY A 22 0.77 1.57 -4.92
N VAL A 23 1.53 1.37 -5.99
CA VAL A 23 2.00 2.44 -6.88
C VAL A 23 1.28 2.31 -8.22
N SER A 24 0.44 3.29 -8.56
CA SER A 24 -0.52 3.20 -9.66
C SER A 24 -0.12 3.95 -10.93
N ASN A 25 1.16 4.11 -11.18
CA ASN A 25 1.61 4.92 -12.30
C ASN A 25 1.26 4.35 -13.69
N LEU A 26 0.98 3.05 -13.80
CA LEU A 26 0.70 2.39 -15.08
C LEU A 26 -0.64 1.64 -15.12
N ILE A 27 -1.20 1.29 -13.99
CA ILE A 27 -2.43 0.48 -13.91
C ILE A 27 -3.37 1.06 -12.86
N ASP A 28 -4.66 0.75 -12.99
CA ASP A 28 -5.66 1.07 -11.98
C ASP A 28 -5.68 -0.05 -10.94
N ILE A 29 -5.32 0.28 -9.71
CA ILE A 29 -5.24 -0.65 -8.59
C ILE A 29 -6.17 -0.26 -7.44
N SER A 30 -7.05 0.72 -7.65
CA SER A 30 -7.88 1.29 -6.58
C SER A 30 -8.85 0.31 -5.95
N ASP A 31 -9.25 -0.75 -6.67
CA ASP A 31 -10.31 -1.67 -6.23
C ASP A 31 -9.78 -2.98 -5.63
N VAL A 32 -8.48 -3.11 -5.40
CA VAL A 32 -7.92 -4.41 -4.99
C VAL A 32 -7.76 -4.57 -3.47
N GLY A 33 -8.16 -3.58 -2.67
CA GLY A 33 -8.15 -3.71 -1.21
C GLY A 33 -6.81 -3.43 -0.54
N LEU A 34 -5.94 -2.68 -1.19
CA LEU A 34 -4.68 -2.26 -0.59
C LEU A 34 -4.88 -1.19 0.49
N ASP A 35 -3.89 -0.98 1.33
CA ASP A 35 -3.98 -0.03 2.45
C ASP A 35 -3.78 1.41 1.99
N ARG A 36 -2.93 1.65 1.02
CA ARG A 36 -2.64 2.98 0.51
C ARG A 36 -2.23 2.91 -0.96
N GLU A 37 -2.60 3.91 -1.72
CA GLU A 37 -2.23 4.04 -3.13
C GLU A 37 -1.55 5.38 -3.38
N VAL A 38 -0.46 5.37 -4.14
CA VAL A 38 0.20 6.60 -4.61
C VAL A 38 0.48 6.48 -6.10
N GLY A 39 0.52 7.61 -6.79
CA GLY A 39 0.83 7.63 -8.23
C GLY A 39 2.30 7.40 -8.53
N SER A 40 3.17 7.73 -7.59
CA SER A 40 4.62 7.60 -7.74
C SER A 40 5.29 7.44 -6.39
N LEU A 41 6.40 6.70 -6.33
CA LEU A 41 7.20 6.57 -5.11
C LEU A 41 7.77 7.91 -4.63
N SER A 42 7.87 8.91 -5.51
CA SER A 42 8.31 10.25 -5.11
C SER A 42 7.37 10.92 -4.12
N GLU A 43 6.13 10.44 -4.00
CA GLU A 43 5.15 10.93 -3.04
C GLU A 43 5.32 10.33 -1.64
N VAL A 44 6.23 9.35 -1.49
CA VAL A 44 6.37 8.59 -0.25
C VAL A 44 7.62 9.04 0.49
N THR A 45 7.44 9.39 1.77
CA THR A 45 8.57 9.63 2.67
C THR A 45 8.53 8.60 3.80
N PRO A 46 9.65 8.31 4.48
CA PRO A 46 9.63 7.42 5.64
C PRO A 46 8.64 7.88 6.72
N ALA A 47 8.54 9.20 6.93
CA ALA A 47 7.59 9.75 7.90
C ALA A 47 6.14 9.50 7.50
N ALA A 48 5.79 9.72 6.23
CA ALA A 48 4.43 9.47 5.74
C ALA A 48 4.09 7.98 5.85
N LEU A 49 5.00 7.11 5.46
CA LEU A 49 4.79 5.66 5.52
C LEU A 49 4.55 5.20 6.96
N GLY A 50 5.36 5.69 7.91
CA GLY A 50 5.19 5.39 9.32
C GLY A 50 3.83 5.84 9.85
N THR A 51 3.38 7.03 9.45
CA THR A 51 2.06 7.53 9.84
C THR A 51 0.95 6.64 9.32
N TRP A 52 1.01 6.23 8.06
CA TRP A 52 -0.01 5.37 7.45
C TRP A 52 -0.07 3.99 8.11
N VAL A 53 1.07 3.41 8.42
CA VAL A 53 1.14 2.12 9.13
C VAL A 53 0.53 2.24 10.52
N ASP A 54 0.86 3.30 11.26
CA ASP A 54 0.30 3.58 12.58
C ASP A 54 -1.22 3.72 12.52
N GLU A 55 -1.74 4.46 11.56
CA GLU A 55 -3.18 4.63 11.40
C GLU A 55 -3.89 3.29 11.19
N ARG A 56 -3.31 2.41 10.37
CA ARG A 56 -3.85 1.08 10.16
C ARG A 56 -3.88 0.27 11.45
N GLU A 57 -2.79 0.28 12.20
CA GLU A 57 -2.70 -0.46 13.47
C GLU A 57 -3.73 0.03 14.48
N ARG A 58 -3.99 1.32 14.52
CA ARG A 58 -5.01 1.91 15.41
C ARG A 58 -6.42 1.50 15.04
N ARG A 59 -6.68 1.15 13.77
CA ARG A 59 -8.01 0.72 13.32
C ARG A 59 -8.26 -0.77 13.53
N ARG A 60 -7.25 -1.53 13.93
CA ARG A 60 -7.43 -2.96 14.19
C ARG A 60 -8.27 -3.16 15.44
N PRO A 61 -9.23 -4.12 15.40
CA PRO A 61 -10.01 -4.50 16.58
C PRO A 61 -9.14 -5.17 17.65
#